data_d829bc6f9b342694a32ca25da9531a79
#
_entry.id   d829bc6f9b342694a32ca25da9531a79
#
_cell.length_a   1.000
_cell.length_b   1.000
_cell.length_c   1.000
_cell.angle_alpha   90.00
_cell.angle_beta   90.00
_cell.angle_gamma   90.00
#
_symmetry.space_group_name_H-M   'P 1'
#
loop_
_entity.id
_entity.type
_entity.pdbx_description
1 polymer ?
#
loop_
_entity_poly.entity_id
_entity_poly.type
_entity_poly.pdbx_seq_one_letter_code
_entity_poly.pdbx_strand_id
1 'polypeptide(L)'
;MDRLKDIENALDVQYVQGTLYTIAVFFSTIDNRTDVVEFSKKEKMEIMDTKEYEMVSRRFSDLKESEQLYLTLHLLGSRMQSIPVDFMEEESGQESQWLSRILVKAFSRIAGVGFSKERELTEALAAHLKTSMYRYRYGVQLANPMLDNIKNEYGDLFELTARTCKYLEKEIGFPIPEGEIAYITLHFGAFISAGQEKENRLRILIVCPNGVSTANMIWGEIQTLVPDADVVDVCSLREYERAHDYNVVISTVVIENEKNLILVTSDSYR
;
A
#
# COMPACT_ATOMS: atom_id res chain seq x y z
N MET A 1 -25.94 -0.37 14.90
CA MET A 1 -25.28 -0.24 13.56
C MET A 1 -25.55 1.13 12.95
N ASP A 2 -26.75 1.69 13.02
CA ASP A 2 -27.07 2.99 12.41
C ASP A 2 -26.22 4.13 12.97
N ARG A 3 -25.98 4.18 14.30
CA ARG A 3 -25.11 5.19 14.93
C ARG A 3 -23.66 5.16 14.40
N LEU A 4 -23.14 3.98 14.02
CA LEU A 4 -21.79 3.86 13.43
C LEU A 4 -21.76 4.38 11.99
N LYS A 5 -22.81 4.10 11.20
CA LYS A 5 -22.95 4.67 9.86
C LYS A 5 -23.01 6.19 9.88
N ASP A 6 -23.69 6.75 10.91
CA ASP A 6 -23.71 8.19 11.09
C ASP A 6 -22.30 8.77 11.36
N ILE A 7 -21.46 8.03 12.11
CA ILE A 7 -20.06 8.41 12.34
C ILE A 7 -19.27 8.30 11.04
N GLU A 8 -19.38 7.18 10.31
CA GLU A 8 -18.71 7.01 9.01
C GLU A 8 -19.04 8.15 8.04
N ASN A 9 -20.31 8.51 7.94
CA ASN A 9 -20.77 9.61 7.09
C ASN A 9 -20.24 10.97 7.54
N ALA A 10 -20.16 11.21 8.86
CA ALA A 10 -19.72 12.49 9.41
C ALA A 10 -18.20 12.68 9.30
N LEU A 11 -17.44 11.59 9.32
CA LEU A 11 -15.98 11.59 9.20
C LEU A 11 -15.51 11.36 7.75
N ASP A 12 -16.43 11.11 6.82
CA ASP A 12 -16.13 10.73 5.43
C ASP A 12 -15.20 9.51 5.33
N VAL A 13 -15.42 8.53 6.20
CA VAL A 13 -14.64 7.29 6.25
C VAL A 13 -15.53 6.07 6.05
N GLN A 14 -14.93 4.96 5.65
CA GLN A 14 -15.57 3.65 5.64
C GLN A 14 -14.66 2.64 6.35
N TYR A 15 -15.11 2.13 7.49
CA TYR A 15 -14.37 1.12 8.24
C TYR A 15 -14.50 -0.26 7.60
N VAL A 16 -13.45 -1.07 7.71
CA VAL A 16 -13.50 -2.46 7.26
C VAL A 16 -14.46 -3.28 8.11
N GLN A 17 -15.05 -4.32 7.52
CA GLN A 17 -16.08 -5.14 8.19
C GLN A 17 -15.60 -5.75 9.52
N GLY A 18 -14.30 -6.10 9.63
CA GLY A 18 -13.71 -6.59 10.88
C GLY A 18 -13.82 -5.60 12.04
N THR A 19 -13.70 -4.31 11.78
CA THR A 19 -13.93 -3.24 12.78
C THR A 19 -15.37 -3.24 13.29
N LEU A 20 -16.32 -3.34 12.37
CA LEU A 20 -17.75 -3.37 12.73
C LEU A 20 -18.10 -4.58 13.62
N TYR A 21 -17.49 -5.74 13.35
CA TYR A 21 -17.63 -6.92 14.22
C TYR A 21 -17.02 -6.69 15.60
N THR A 22 -15.83 -6.13 15.69
CA THR A 22 -15.17 -5.82 16.97
C THR A 22 -16.02 -4.88 17.82
N ILE A 23 -16.57 -3.85 17.21
CA ILE A 23 -17.47 -2.90 17.87
C ILE A 23 -18.79 -3.57 18.29
N ALA A 24 -19.35 -4.45 17.45
CA ALA A 24 -20.55 -5.20 17.80
C ALA A 24 -20.32 -6.12 19.01
N VAL A 25 -19.17 -6.80 19.08
CA VAL A 25 -18.76 -7.60 20.24
C VAL A 25 -18.58 -6.72 21.47
N PHE A 26 -17.97 -5.54 21.33
CA PHE A 26 -17.84 -4.57 22.41
C PHE A 26 -19.23 -4.25 23.02
N PHE A 27 -20.20 -3.89 22.20
CA PHE A 27 -21.55 -3.59 22.67
C PHE A 27 -22.27 -4.79 23.29
N SER A 28 -22.02 -6.01 22.81
CA SER A 28 -22.63 -7.22 23.36
C SER A 28 -22.08 -7.60 24.74
N THR A 29 -20.90 -7.08 25.10
CA THR A 29 -20.20 -7.42 26.36
C THR A 29 -20.14 -6.27 27.35
N ILE A 30 -20.62 -5.09 26.99
CA ILE A 30 -20.46 -3.86 27.78
C ILE A 30 -21.08 -3.97 29.18
N ASP A 31 -22.27 -4.56 29.28
CA ASP A 31 -22.99 -4.72 30.54
C ASP A 31 -22.33 -5.73 31.51
N ASN A 32 -21.46 -6.60 31.00
CA ASN A 32 -20.79 -7.66 31.77
C ASN A 32 -19.32 -7.32 32.11
N ARG A 33 -18.85 -6.15 31.70
CA ARG A 33 -17.45 -5.76 31.96
C ARG A 33 -17.28 -5.18 33.36
N THR A 34 -16.43 -5.84 34.13
CA THR A 34 -15.97 -5.36 35.44
C THR A 34 -14.68 -4.55 35.33
N ASP A 35 -13.91 -4.77 34.26
CA ASP A 35 -12.62 -4.12 34.07
C ASP A 35 -12.80 -2.84 33.23
N VAL A 36 -12.62 -1.72 33.90
CA VAL A 36 -12.57 -0.41 33.24
C VAL A 36 -11.14 -0.20 32.76
N VAL A 37 -10.96 0.05 31.46
CA VAL A 37 -9.67 0.50 30.93
C VAL A 37 -9.35 1.84 31.59
N GLU A 38 -8.29 1.89 32.39
CA GLU A 38 -7.84 3.11 33.03
C GLU A 38 -6.93 3.89 32.07
N PHE A 39 -7.37 5.07 31.69
CA PHE A 39 -6.58 6.02 30.92
C PHE A 39 -5.94 7.05 31.85
N SER A 40 -4.66 7.36 31.62
CA SER A 40 -4.00 8.49 32.23
C SER A 40 -4.68 9.81 31.81
N LYS A 41 -4.46 10.88 32.59
CA LYS A 41 -5.02 12.21 32.28
C LYS A 41 -4.61 12.70 30.89
N LYS A 42 -3.36 12.42 30.48
CA LYS A 42 -2.80 12.81 29.18
C LYS A 42 -3.47 12.06 28.05
N GLU A 43 -3.62 10.74 28.17
CA GLU A 43 -4.27 9.89 27.16
C GLU A 43 -5.74 10.28 26.96
N LYS A 44 -6.45 10.56 28.05
CA LYS A 44 -7.83 11.06 27.95
C LYS A 44 -7.91 12.35 27.15
N MET A 45 -7.04 13.31 27.42
CA MET A 45 -7.00 14.59 26.69
C MET A 45 -6.69 14.37 25.20
N GLU A 46 -5.70 13.54 24.89
CA GLU A 46 -5.32 13.22 23.50
C GLU A 46 -6.48 12.56 22.73
N ILE A 47 -7.22 11.63 23.36
CA ILE A 47 -8.36 10.98 22.71
C ILE A 47 -9.55 11.95 22.58
N MET A 48 -9.81 12.74 23.61
CA MET A 48 -10.95 13.70 23.63
C MET A 48 -10.79 14.82 22.62
N ASP A 49 -9.56 15.13 22.18
CA ASP A 49 -9.26 16.17 21.18
C ASP A 49 -9.41 15.67 19.73
N THR A 50 -9.92 14.44 19.54
CA THR A 50 -10.13 13.86 18.21
C THR A 50 -11.54 14.09 17.69
N LYS A 51 -11.69 14.16 16.35
CA LYS A 51 -12.99 14.23 15.67
C LYS A 51 -13.85 12.99 15.98
N GLU A 52 -13.22 11.83 16.07
CA GLU A 52 -13.85 10.56 16.40
C GLU A 52 -14.52 10.61 17.78
N TYR A 53 -13.84 11.18 18.80
CA TYR A 53 -14.42 11.33 20.13
C TYR A 53 -15.60 12.30 20.14
N GLU A 54 -15.51 13.41 19.41
CA GLU A 54 -16.62 14.35 19.25
C GLU A 54 -17.86 13.64 18.69
N MET A 55 -17.69 12.79 17.69
CA MET A 55 -18.80 12.02 17.10
C MET A 55 -19.31 10.94 18.06
N VAL A 56 -18.42 10.20 18.71
CA VAL A 56 -18.77 9.15 19.68
C VAL A 56 -19.54 9.75 20.85
N SER A 57 -19.05 10.81 21.46
CA SER A 57 -19.70 11.44 22.62
C SER A 57 -21.10 11.94 22.31
N ARG A 58 -21.36 12.43 21.09
CA ARG A 58 -22.68 12.87 20.63
C ARG A 58 -23.61 11.71 20.31
N ARG A 59 -23.14 10.68 19.62
CA ARG A 59 -23.97 9.56 19.14
C ARG A 59 -24.20 8.46 20.18
N PHE A 60 -23.28 8.37 21.13
CA PHE A 60 -23.28 7.38 22.21
C PHE A 60 -23.23 8.06 23.58
N SER A 61 -24.05 9.12 23.77
CA SER A 61 -24.16 9.85 25.02
C SER A 61 -24.72 9.01 26.17
N ASP A 62 -25.32 7.87 25.90
CA ASP A 62 -25.79 6.86 26.83
C ASP A 62 -24.66 6.00 27.43
N LEU A 63 -23.45 6.02 26.84
CA LEU A 63 -22.28 5.34 27.35
C LEU A 63 -21.57 6.18 28.43
N LYS A 64 -20.87 5.50 29.35
CA LYS A 64 -19.95 6.15 30.29
C LYS A 64 -18.73 6.73 29.54
N GLU A 65 -18.08 7.74 30.11
CA GLU A 65 -16.89 8.38 29.51
C GLU A 65 -15.81 7.35 29.14
N SER A 66 -15.51 6.40 30.03
CA SER A 66 -14.54 5.34 29.79
C SER A 66 -14.88 4.45 28.59
N GLU A 67 -16.18 4.19 28.39
CA GLU A 67 -16.69 3.39 27.28
C GLU A 67 -16.64 4.18 25.96
N GLN A 68 -16.95 5.48 26.01
CA GLN A 68 -16.80 6.38 24.87
C GLN A 68 -15.33 6.49 24.43
N LEU A 69 -14.41 6.66 25.38
CA LEU A 69 -12.97 6.69 25.12
C LEU A 69 -12.48 5.38 24.48
N TYR A 70 -12.92 4.24 25.03
CA TYR A 70 -12.56 2.93 24.50
C TYR A 70 -13.10 2.71 23.09
N LEU A 71 -14.36 3.06 22.84
CA LEU A 71 -14.95 3.00 21.50
C LEU A 71 -14.20 3.91 20.52
N THR A 72 -13.84 5.13 20.95
CA THR A 72 -13.06 6.07 20.15
C THR A 72 -11.70 5.48 19.75
N LEU A 73 -11.01 4.85 20.68
CA LEU A 73 -9.73 4.18 20.37
C LEU A 73 -9.87 3.07 19.34
N HIS A 74 -10.97 2.33 19.40
CA HIS A 74 -11.25 1.31 18.37
C HIS A 74 -11.48 1.94 16.99
N LEU A 75 -12.14 3.09 16.92
CA LEU A 75 -12.33 3.81 15.67
C LEU A 75 -11.00 4.36 15.15
N LEU A 76 -10.23 5.07 15.98
CA LEU A 76 -8.92 5.62 15.64
C LEU A 76 -7.91 4.55 15.18
N GLY A 77 -7.93 3.39 15.84
CA GLY A 77 -7.08 2.25 15.50
C GLY A 77 -7.64 1.37 14.37
N SER A 78 -8.78 1.71 13.79
CA SER A 78 -9.43 0.88 12.78
C SER A 78 -8.87 1.11 11.40
N ARG A 79 -8.89 0.04 10.58
CA ARG A 79 -8.58 0.13 9.15
C ARG A 79 -9.76 0.73 8.41
N MET A 80 -9.43 1.59 7.47
CA MET A 80 -10.40 2.23 6.59
C MET A 80 -10.34 1.61 5.19
N GLN A 81 -11.48 1.46 4.55
CA GLN A 81 -11.56 1.10 3.12
C GLN A 81 -11.39 2.34 2.24
N SER A 82 -11.91 3.48 2.71
CA SER A 82 -11.70 4.79 2.10
C SER A 82 -10.99 5.71 3.08
N ILE A 83 -10.04 6.50 2.56
CA ILE A 83 -9.24 7.45 3.34
C ILE A 83 -9.68 8.85 2.92
N PRO A 84 -10.09 9.74 3.85
CA PRO A 84 -10.44 11.12 3.55
C PRO A 84 -9.25 11.87 2.94
N VAL A 85 -9.51 12.87 2.10
CA VAL A 85 -8.48 13.65 1.40
C VAL A 85 -7.56 14.37 2.41
N ASP A 86 -8.13 14.89 3.50
CA ASP A 86 -7.41 15.60 4.56
C ASP A 86 -6.80 14.69 5.64
N PHE A 87 -6.98 13.38 5.51
CA PHE A 87 -6.52 12.41 6.52
C PHE A 87 -5.03 12.53 6.88
N MET A 88 -4.19 12.88 5.92
CA MET A 88 -2.74 13.00 6.12
C MET A 88 -2.28 14.43 6.46
N GLU A 89 -3.18 15.42 6.49
CA GLU A 89 -2.84 16.82 6.79
C GLU A 89 -2.70 17.08 8.30
N GLU A 90 -3.29 16.23 9.13
CA GLU A 90 -3.18 16.33 10.59
C GLU A 90 -1.75 16.04 11.08
N GLU A 91 -1.40 16.46 12.31
CA GLU A 91 -0.09 16.25 12.92
C GLU A 91 0.28 14.76 12.98
N SER A 92 -0.67 13.90 13.34
CA SER A 92 -0.51 12.43 13.32
C SER A 92 -0.21 11.88 11.92
N GLY A 93 -0.69 12.53 10.86
CA GLY A 93 -0.37 12.22 9.48
C GLY A 93 1.08 12.57 9.13
N GLN A 94 1.59 13.70 9.61
CA GLN A 94 2.98 14.11 9.40
C GLN A 94 3.96 13.18 10.11
N GLU A 95 3.66 12.79 11.34
CA GLU A 95 4.44 11.80 12.09
C GLU A 95 4.50 10.47 11.34
N SER A 96 3.35 9.95 10.88
CA SER A 96 3.30 8.67 10.14
C SER A 96 4.01 8.74 8.80
N GLN A 97 4.02 9.88 8.11
CA GLN A 97 4.84 10.09 6.91
C GLN A 97 6.34 10.03 7.20
N TRP A 98 6.78 10.62 8.31
CA TRP A 98 8.18 10.56 8.74
C TRP A 98 8.58 9.11 9.10
N LEU A 99 7.76 8.41 9.88
CA LEU A 99 7.97 7.01 10.26
C LEU A 99 8.01 6.08 9.06
N SER A 100 7.11 6.27 8.08
CA SER A 100 7.09 5.47 6.84
C SER A 100 8.37 5.64 6.02
N ARG A 101 8.91 6.87 5.92
CA ARG A 101 10.21 7.11 5.26
C ARG A 101 11.36 6.39 5.95
N ILE A 102 11.38 6.37 7.29
CA ILE A 102 12.37 5.60 8.05
C ILE A 102 12.25 4.12 7.69
N LEU A 103 11.03 3.59 7.71
CA LEU A 103 10.75 2.19 7.45
C LEU A 103 11.17 1.78 6.03
N VAL A 104 10.81 2.55 5.00
CA VAL A 104 11.18 2.30 3.60
C VAL A 104 12.70 2.34 3.41
N LYS A 105 13.38 3.36 3.94
CA LYS A 105 14.84 3.47 3.86
C LYS A 105 15.55 2.35 4.60
N ALA A 106 15.06 1.95 5.77
CA ALA A 106 15.63 0.84 6.53
C ALA A 106 15.46 -0.48 5.77
N PHE A 107 14.28 -0.73 5.18
CA PHE A 107 14.02 -1.91 4.37
C PHE A 107 14.94 -1.95 3.15
N SER A 108 15.02 -0.88 2.36
CA SER A 108 15.89 -0.80 1.18
C SER A 108 17.35 -1.12 1.52
N ARG A 109 17.82 -0.63 2.68
CA ARG A 109 19.20 -0.91 3.16
C ARG A 109 19.41 -2.37 3.57
N ILE A 110 18.44 -2.96 4.28
CA ILE A 110 18.54 -4.34 4.79
C ILE A 110 18.39 -5.35 3.66
N ALA A 111 17.43 -5.12 2.77
CA ALA A 111 17.11 -6.02 1.66
C ALA A 111 18.02 -5.81 0.44
N GLY A 112 18.74 -4.68 0.34
CA GLY A 112 19.56 -4.32 -0.80
C GLY A 112 18.74 -4.00 -2.06
N VAL A 113 17.49 -3.57 -1.92
CA VAL A 113 16.58 -3.27 -3.04
C VAL A 113 16.15 -1.81 -3.03
N GLY A 114 15.91 -1.26 -4.23
CA GLY A 114 15.23 0.02 -4.41
C GLY A 114 13.77 -0.17 -4.82
N PHE A 115 12.97 0.87 -4.66
CA PHE A 115 11.59 0.87 -5.10
C PHE A 115 11.39 1.86 -6.24
N SER A 116 10.90 1.39 -7.39
CA SER A 116 10.57 2.27 -8.53
C SER A 116 9.45 3.27 -8.21
N LYS A 117 8.59 2.92 -7.26
CA LYS A 117 7.47 3.73 -6.76
C LYS A 117 7.60 4.01 -5.26
N GLU A 118 8.80 4.48 -4.84
CA GLU A 118 9.09 4.72 -3.41
C GLU A 118 8.13 5.71 -2.77
N ARG A 119 7.68 6.73 -3.53
CA ARG A 119 6.75 7.73 -3.01
C ARG A 119 5.39 7.11 -2.68
N GLU A 120 4.82 6.35 -3.61
CA GLU A 120 3.53 5.68 -3.43
C GLU A 120 3.58 4.65 -2.29
N LEU A 121 4.68 3.90 -2.18
CA LEU A 121 4.91 2.98 -1.05
C LEU A 121 4.95 3.74 0.28
N THR A 122 5.67 4.87 0.32
CA THR A 122 5.78 5.70 1.53
C THR A 122 4.40 6.24 1.95
N GLU A 123 3.60 6.72 1.00
CA GLU A 123 2.25 7.21 1.24
C GLU A 123 1.31 6.09 1.74
N ALA A 124 1.35 4.92 1.12
CA ALA A 124 0.56 3.76 1.53
C ALA A 124 0.92 3.27 2.94
N LEU A 125 2.21 3.19 3.25
CA LEU A 125 2.69 2.86 4.60
C LEU A 125 2.36 3.94 5.62
N ALA A 126 2.41 5.22 5.25
CA ALA A 126 2.05 6.30 6.16
C ALA A 126 0.57 6.24 6.56
N ALA A 127 -0.32 5.98 5.60
CA ALA A 127 -1.74 5.78 5.88
C ALA A 127 -1.99 4.57 6.80
N HIS A 128 -1.27 3.47 6.59
CA HIS A 128 -1.32 2.29 7.47
C HIS A 128 -0.80 2.63 8.88
N LEU A 129 0.35 3.29 8.99
CA LEU A 129 0.97 3.62 10.28
C LEU A 129 0.13 4.61 11.08
N LYS A 130 -0.55 5.57 10.45
CA LYS A 130 -1.38 6.54 11.16
C LYS A 130 -2.42 5.86 12.08
N THR A 131 -3.12 4.84 11.57
CA THR A 131 -4.08 4.07 12.38
C THR A 131 -3.39 3.06 13.31
N SER A 132 -2.28 2.47 12.87
CA SER A 132 -1.52 1.47 13.63
C SER A 132 -0.88 2.07 14.88
N MET A 133 -0.44 3.33 14.84
CA MET A 133 0.15 4.00 16.00
C MET A 133 -0.78 4.05 17.20
N TYR A 134 -2.08 4.26 16.99
CA TYR A 134 -3.06 4.17 18.08
C TYR A 134 -3.11 2.76 18.67
N ARG A 135 -3.07 1.73 17.82
CA ARG A 135 -3.06 0.33 18.28
C ARG A 135 -1.81 -0.01 19.08
N TYR A 136 -0.64 0.44 18.61
CA TYR A 136 0.63 0.18 19.32
C TYR A 136 0.67 0.89 20.66
N ARG A 137 0.29 2.17 20.70
CA ARG A 137 0.34 2.99 21.92
C ARG A 137 -0.64 2.52 22.99
N TYR A 138 -1.84 2.13 22.58
CA TYR A 138 -2.92 1.78 23.53
C TYR A 138 -3.18 0.28 23.65
N GLY A 139 -2.35 -0.56 23.04
CA GLY A 139 -2.45 -2.02 23.12
C GLY A 139 -3.73 -2.60 22.48
N VAL A 140 -4.34 -1.88 21.54
CA VAL A 140 -5.50 -2.37 20.79
C VAL A 140 -5.03 -3.44 19.81
N GLN A 141 -5.38 -4.70 20.07
CA GLN A 141 -4.99 -5.81 19.21
C GLN A 141 -6.06 -6.05 18.13
N LEU A 142 -5.64 -6.02 16.86
CA LEU A 142 -6.43 -6.52 15.75
C LEU A 142 -5.81 -7.84 15.27
N ALA A 143 -6.62 -8.89 15.27
CA ALA A 143 -6.20 -10.16 14.69
C ALA A 143 -5.91 -9.99 13.20
N ASN A 144 -4.83 -10.62 12.73
CA ASN A 144 -4.54 -10.73 11.31
C ASN A 144 -4.84 -12.17 10.86
N PRO A 145 -5.96 -12.42 10.17
CA PRO A 145 -6.31 -13.78 9.75
C PRO A 145 -5.38 -14.33 8.67
N MET A 146 -4.54 -13.50 8.06
CA MET A 146 -3.58 -13.89 7.02
C MET A 146 -2.16 -14.11 7.58
N LEU A 147 -1.93 -13.94 8.89
CA LEU A 147 -0.58 -13.99 9.46
C LEU A 147 0.16 -15.29 9.11
N ASP A 148 -0.48 -16.44 9.33
CA ASP A 148 0.14 -17.73 9.07
C ASP A 148 0.40 -17.95 7.56
N ASN A 149 -0.54 -17.55 6.70
CA ASN A 149 -0.36 -17.62 5.25
C ASN A 149 0.80 -16.73 4.79
N ILE A 150 0.91 -15.51 5.31
CA ILE A 150 1.99 -14.59 4.94
C ILE A 150 3.35 -15.14 5.40
N LYS A 151 3.42 -15.70 6.61
CA LYS A 151 4.65 -16.34 7.10
C LYS A 151 5.05 -17.56 6.27
N ASN A 152 4.08 -18.34 5.80
CA ASN A 152 4.34 -19.56 5.02
C ASN A 152 4.73 -19.25 3.58
N GLU A 153 4.04 -18.30 2.93
CA GLU A 153 4.23 -17.99 1.52
C GLU A 153 5.34 -16.95 1.27
N TYR A 154 5.51 -16.01 2.20
CA TYR A 154 6.44 -14.89 2.10
C TYR A 154 7.42 -14.83 3.28
N GLY A 155 7.87 -15.98 3.79
CA GLY A 155 8.68 -16.10 5.00
C GLY A 155 9.93 -15.23 5.00
N ASP A 156 10.72 -15.24 3.92
CA ASP A 156 11.94 -14.43 3.80
C ASP A 156 11.63 -12.93 3.83
N LEU A 157 10.57 -12.53 3.13
CA LEU A 157 10.12 -11.14 3.11
C LEU A 157 9.58 -10.71 4.49
N PHE A 158 8.87 -11.60 5.16
CA PHE A 158 8.39 -11.36 6.52
C PHE A 158 9.55 -11.16 7.50
N GLU A 159 10.60 -12.00 7.43
CA GLU A 159 11.78 -11.84 8.27
C GLU A 159 12.53 -10.53 8.02
N LEU A 160 12.72 -10.16 6.74
CA LEU A 160 13.29 -8.86 6.37
C LEU A 160 12.47 -7.70 6.92
N THR A 161 11.14 -7.78 6.81
CA THR A 161 10.21 -6.78 7.35
C THR A 161 10.30 -6.72 8.87
N ALA A 162 10.32 -7.87 9.56
CA ALA A 162 10.44 -7.94 11.01
C ALA A 162 11.74 -7.28 11.51
N ARG A 163 12.85 -7.55 10.83
CA ARG A 163 14.14 -6.88 11.13
C ARG A 163 14.06 -5.37 10.89
N THR A 164 13.37 -4.96 9.85
CA THR A 164 13.15 -3.55 9.52
C THR A 164 12.29 -2.85 10.58
N CYS A 165 11.23 -3.51 11.06
CA CYS A 165 10.35 -3.00 12.11
C CYS A 165 11.09 -2.73 13.42
N LYS A 166 12.22 -3.38 13.70
CA LYS A 166 13.04 -3.06 14.88
C LYS A 166 13.62 -1.65 14.88
N TYR A 167 13.81 -1.05 13.71
CA TYR A 167 14.19 0.36 13.62
C TYR A 167 13.02 1.25 13.99
N LEU A 168 11.81 0.92 13.52
CA LEU A 168 10.61 1.67 13.84
C LEU A 168 10.27 1.58 15.34
N GLU A 169 10.37 0.38 15.95
CA GLU A 169 10.16 0.16 17.39
C GLU A 169 11.06 1.05 18.26
N LYS A 170 12.29 1.31 17.83
CA LYS A 170 13.20 2.21 18.54
C LYS A 170 12.75 3.67 18.53
N GLU A 171 12.16 4.09 17.42
CA GLU A 171 11.66 5.47 17.25
C GLU A 171 10.36 5.68 18.04
N ILE A 172 9.43 4.72 17.97
CA ILE A 172 8.11 4.85 18.59
C ILE A 172 8.07 4.42 20.06
N GLY A 173 9.05 3.63 20.52
CA GLY A 173 9.12 3.14 21.90
C GLY A 173 8.19 1.97 22.23
N PHE A 174 7.52 1.38 21.26
CA PHE A 174 6.56 0.28 21.43
C PHE A 174 6.91 -0.90 20.52
N PRO A 175 6.64 -2.15 20.95
CA PRO A 175 6.79 -3.32 20.07
C PRO A 175 5.70 -3.32 19.00
N ILE A 176 6.07 -3.78 17.80
CA ILE A 176 5.14 -3.97 16.70
C ILE A 176 4.69 -5.44 16.68
N PRO A 177 3.39 -5.72 16.85
CA PRO A 177 2.87 -7.08 16.83
C PRO A 177 3.11 -7.78 15.47
N GLU A 178 3.30 -9.10 15.49
CA GLU A 178 3.53 -9.89 14.26
C GLU A 178 2.43 -9.73 13.21
N GLY A 179 1.16 -9.61 13.64
CA GLY A 179 0.05 -9.34 12.73
C GLY A 179 0.19 -8.03 11.96
N GLU A 180 0.79 -7.01 12.58
CA GLU A 180 1.08 -5.72 11.93
C GLU A 180 2.31 -5.82 11.02
N ILE A 181 3.35 -6.55 11.47
CA ILE A 181 4.51 -6.86 10.61
C ILE A 181 4.05 -7.55 9.31
N ALA A 182 3.10 -8.49 9.41
CA ALA A 182 2.54 -9.16 8.24
C ALA A 182 1.83 -8.20 7.28
N TYR A 183 1.09 -7.19 7.77
CA TYR A 183 0.50 -6.18 6.89
C TYR A 183 1.55 -5.27 6.24
N ILE A 184 2.59 -4.87 6.99
CA ILE A 184 3.72 -4.12 6.43
C ILE A 184 4.45 -4.97 5.37
N THR A 185 4.57 -6.29 5.59
CA THR A 185 5.14 -7.23 4.61
C THR A 185 4.38 -7.21 3.29
N LEU A 186 3.05 -7.19 3.33
CA LEU A 186 2.23 -7.09 2.12
C LEU A 186 2.45 -5.78 1.36
N HIS A 187 2.64 -4.66 2.06
CA HIS A 187 2.99 -3.39 1.41
C HIS A 187 4.33 -3.50 0.66
N PHE A 188 5.38 -4.00 1.31
CA PHE A 188 6.66 -4.19 0.64
C PHE A 188 6.56 -5.17 -0.53
N GLY A 189 5.89 -6.31 -0.35
CA GLY A 189 5.70 -7.32 -1.39
C GLY A 189 5.01 -6.77 -2.64
N ALA A 190 3.94 -6.02 -2.46
CA ALA A 190 3.20 -5.41 -3.57
C ALA A 190 4.07 -4.47 -4.41
N PHE A 191 4.93 -3.67 -3.76
CA PHE A 191 5.78 -2.70 -4.47
C PHE A 191 7.07 -3.31 -5.04
N ILE A 192 7.58 -4.42 -4.47
CA ILE A 192 8.67 -5.20 -5.06
C ILE A 192 8.17 -5.89 -6.33
N SER A 193 7.02 -6.57 -6.27
CA SER A 193 6.41 -7.25 -7.43
C SER A 193 6.11 -6.28 -8.57
N ALA A 194 5.53 -5.13 -8.27
CA ALA A 194 5.26 -4.10 -9.27
C ALA A 194 6.53 -3.53 -9.92
N GLY A 195 7.67 -3.52 -9.19
CA GLY A 195 8.98 -3.16 -9.72
C GLY A 195 9.53 -4.24 -10.66
N GLN A 196 9.44 -5.51 -10.26
CA GLN A 196 9.91 -6.65 -11.04
C GLN A 196 9.09 -6.85 -12.32
N GLU A 197 7.78 -6.64 -12.29
CA GLU A 197 6.94 -6.69 -13.48
C GLU A 197 7.38 -5.66 -14.53
N LYS A 198 7.79 -4.47 -14.08
CA LYS A 198 8.27 -3.43 -15.00
C LYS A 198 9.67 -3.72 -15.55
N GLU A 199 10.56 -4.30 -14.75
CA GLU A 199 11.91 -4.72 -15.19
C GLU A 199 11.88 -5.97 -16.08
N ASN A 200 10.91 -6.86 -15.89
CA ASN A 200 10.76 -8.10 -16.67
C ASN A 200 9.87 -7.94 -17.91
N ARG A 201 9.27 -6.78 -18.15
CA ARG A 201 8.53 -6.55 -19.40
C ARG A 201 9.47 -6.58 -20.59
N LEU A 202 9.05 -7.32 -21.63
CA LEU A 202 9.75 -7.35 -22.90
C LEU A 202 9.71 -5.93 -23.51
N ARG A 203 10.85 -5.26 -23.56
CA ARG A 203 10.97 -3.90 -24.12
C ARG A 203 11.26 -4.00 -25.60
N ILE A 204 10.34 -3.50 -26.41
CA ILE A 204 10.36 -3.62 -27.88
C ILE A 204 10.60 -2.26 -28.50
N LEU A 205 11.58 -2.19 -29.40
CA LEU A 205 11.76 -1.06 -30.31
C LEU A 205 11.21 -1.44 -31.68
N ILE A 206 10.32 -0.62 -32.24
CA ILE A 206 9.80 -0.83 -33.61
C ILE A 206 10.57 0.08 -34.57
N VAL A 207 11.23 -0.52 -35.57
CA VAL A 207 11.93 0.22 -36.60
C VAL A 207 11.26 -0.03 -37.96
N CYS A 208 10.62 0.99 -38.53
CA CYS A 208 9.90 0.86 -39.79
C CYS A 208 10.22 1.99 -40.74
N PRO A 209 10.84 1.70 -41.90
CA PRO A 209 11.15 2.70 -42.94
C PRO A 209 9.88 3.15 -43.70
N ASN A 210 8.79 2.39 -43.62
CA ASN A 210 7.54 2.64 -44.36
C ASN A 210 6.63 3.65 -43.69
N GLY A 211 7.04 4.27 -42.60
CA GLY A 211 6.30 5.34 -41.92
C GLY A 211 5.42 4.87 -40.76
N VAL A 212 4.87 5.87 -40.08
CA VAL A 212 4.15 5.71 -38.79
C VAL A 212 2.92 4.79 -38.91
N SER A 213 2.22 4.80 -40.03
CA SER A 213 1.01 3.97 -40.20
C SER A 213 1.30 2.46 -40.14
N THR A 214 2.38 2.02 -40.81
CA THR A 214 2.80 0.61 -40.79
C THR A 214 3.32 0.24 -39.41
N ALA A 215 4.05 1.12 -38.77
CA ALA A 215 4.56 0.91 -37.42
C ALA A 215 3.43 0.79 -36.39
N ASN A 216 2.37 1.58 -36.50
CA ASN A 216 1.18 1.50 -35.64
C ASN A 216 0.38 0.19 -35.84
N MET A 217 0.35 -0.37 -37.06
CA MET A 217 -0.23 -1.69 -37.29
C MET A 217 0.57 -2.77 -36.55
N ILE A 218 1.89 -2.76 -36.69
CA ILE A 218 2.79 -3.70 -36.00
C ILE A 218 2.63 -3.57 -34.48
N TRP A 219 2.54 -2.35 -33.96
CA TRP A 219 2.29 -2.12 -32.56
C TRP A 219 0.95 -2.72 -32.07
N GLY A 220 -0.13 -2.51 -32.81
CA GLY A 220 -1.43 -3.08 -32.49
C GLY A 220 -1.43 -4.61 -32.43
N GLU A 221 -0.69 -5.26 -33.35
CA GLU A 221 -0.52 -6.72 -33.34
C GLU A 221 0.33 -7.19 -32.16
N ILE A 222 1.42 -6.49 -31.85
CA ILE A 222 2.25 -6.81 -30.69
C ILE A 222 1.43 -6.75 -29.42
N GLN A 223 0.61 -5.71 -29.21
CA GLN A 223 -0.24 -5.60 -28.04
C GLN A 223 -1.27 -6.73 -27.92
N THR A 224 -1.70 -7.28 -29.06
CA THR A 224 -2.63 -8.42 -29.07
C THR A 224 -1.92 -9.74 -28.76
N LEU A 225 -0.71 -9.93 -29.29
CA LEU A 225 0.04 -11.18 -29.15
C LEU A 225 0.84 -11.26 -27.84
N VAL A 226 1.36 -10.13 -27.37
CA VAL A 226 2.18 -10.01 -26.16
C VAL A 226 1.67 -8.79 -25.35
N PRO A 227 0.53 -8.90 -24.65
CA PRO A 227 -0.09 -7.78 -23.93
C PRO A 227 0.81 -7.12 -22.87
N ASP A 228 1.75 -7.89 -22.33
CA ASP A 228 2.67 -7.43 -21.29
C ASP A 228 3.97 -6.81 -21.84
N ALA A 229 4.12 -6.71 -23.18
CA ALA A 229 5.27 -6.05 -23.79
C ALA A 229 5.14 -4.52 -23.71
N ASP A 230 6.29 -3.87 -23.53
CA ASP A 230 6.40 -2.41 -23.49
C ASP A 230 7.09 -1.94 -24.79
N VAL A 231 6.32 -1.29 -25.69
CA VAL A 231 6.89 -0.68 -26.90
C VAL A 231 7.50 0.66 -26.50
N VAL A 232 8.82 0.67 -26.37
CA VAL A 232 9.56 1.81 -25.82
C VAL A 232 9.66 2.99 -26.79
N ASP A 233 9.74 2.69 -28.11
CA ASP A 233 9.75 3.72 -29.14
C ASP A 233 9.41 3.13 -30.52
N VAL A 234 9.03 4.00 -31.44
CA VAL A 234 8.77 3.71 -32.86
C VAL A 234 9.54 4.70 -33.71
N CYS A 235 10.53 4.22 -34.44
CA CYS A 235 11.42 5.10 -35.21
C CYS A 235 11.63 4.65 -36.65
N SER A 236 12.13 5.54 -37.50
CA SER A 236 12.60 5.21 -38.85
C SER A 236 13.98 4.58 -38.79
N LEU A 237 14.40 3.89 -39.88
CA LEU A 237 15.75 3.36 -39.98
C LEU A 237 16.86 4.45 -39.87
N ARG A 238 16.53 5.69 -40.24
CA ARG A 238 17.46 6.84 -40.14
C ARG A 238 17.59 7.34 -38.70
N GLU A 239 16.56 7.20 -37.90
CA GLU A 239 16.53 7.61 -36.48
C GLU A 239 16.94 6.47 -35.55
N TYR A 240 17.11 5.27 -36.10
CA TYR A 240 17.56 4.11 -35.34
C TYR A 240 18.96 4.34 -34.78
N GLU A 241 19.03 4.55 -33.49
CA GLU A 241 20.23 4.60 -32.70
C GLU A 241 20.25 3.44 -31.70
N ARG A 242 21.40 2.76 -31.59
CA ARG A 242 21.55 1.64 -30.64
C ARG A 242 21.54 2.05 -29.17
N ALA A 243 21.31 3.32 -28.90
CA ALA A 243 21.33 3.90 -27.56
C ALA A 243 20.01 3.69 -26.78
N HIS A 244 18.96 3.16 -27.40
CA HIS A 244 17.70 2.86 -26.69
C HIS A 244 17.85 1.61 -25.84
N ASP A 245 17.27 1.66 -24.63
CA ASP A 245 17.23 0.52 -23.73
C ASP A 245 16.04 -0.39 -24.13
N TYR A 246 16.31 -1.42 -24.94
CA TYR A 246 15.33 -2.41 -25.41
C TYR A 246 15.89 -3.84 -25.33
N ASN A 247 15.00 -4.82 -25.32
CA ASN A 247 15.35 -6.23 -25.36
C ASN A 247 15.30 -6.81 -26.79
N VAL A 248 14.36 -6.30 -27.62
CA VAL A 248 14.08 -6.79 -28.97
C VAL A 248 13.80 -5.63 -29.91
N VAL A 249 14.30 -5.73 -31.14
CA VAL A 249 13.93 -4.86 -32.24
C VAL A 249 12.99 -5.60 -33.19
N ILE A 250 11.84 -5.02 -33.50
CA ILE A 250 10.94 -5.50 -34.53
C ILE A 250 11.04 -4.57 -35.72
N SER A 251 11.38 -5.10 -36.91
CA SER A 251 11.56 -4.29 -38.11
C SER A 251 10.96 -4.97 -39.34
N THR A 252 10.56 -4.15 -40.33
CA THR A 252 10.19 -4.61 -41.67
C THR A 252 11.38 -4.72 -42.64
N VAL A 253 12.58 -4.34 -42.19
CA VAL A 253 13.80 -4.45 -42.95
C VAL A 253 14.95 -4.98 -42.11
N VAL A 254 15.91 -5.58 -42.73
CA VAL A 254 17.12 -6.08 -42.05
C VAL A 254 17.95 -4.89 -41.53
N ILE A 255 18.34 -4.95 -40.26
CA ILE A 255 19.22 -3.98 -39.62
C ILE A 255 20.56 -4.70 -39.35
N GLU A 256 21.61 -4.22 -40.01
CA GLU A 256 22.95 -4.84 -39.94
C GLU A 256 23.48 -4.81 -38.48
N ASN A 257 24.05 -5.91 -38.06
CA ASN A 257 24.64 -6.11 -36.73
C ASN A 257 23.66 -5.99 -35.54
N GLU A 258 22.33 -5.97 -35.78
CA GLU A 258 21.37 -6.10 -34.68
C GLU A 258 21.12 -7.59 -34.36
N LYS A 259 21.43 -7.99 -33.11
CA LYS A 259 21.38 -9.39 -32.69
C LYS A 259 19.98 -9.84 -32.27
N ASN A 260 19.15 -8.91 -31.75
CA ASN A 260 17.84 -9.17 -31.23
C ASN A 260 16.75 -8.71 -32.21
N LEU A 261 16.99 -8.87 -33.50
CA LEU A 261 16.07 -8.45 -34.58
C LEU A 261 15.03 -9.53 -34.85
N ILE A 262 13.77 -9.14 -34.84
CA ILE A 262 12.63 -9.89 -35.38
C ILE A 262 12.20 -9.20 -36.67
N LEU A 263 12.32 -9.89 -37.79
CA LEU A 263 11.95 -9.37 -39.11
C LEU A 263 10.47 -9.73 -39.37
N VAL A 264 9.63 -8.72 -39.58
CA VAL A 264 8.24 -8.89 -39.98
C VAL A 264 8.11 -8.66 -41.46
N THR A 265 7.70 -9.70 -42.20
CA THR A 265 7.52 -9.61 -43.66
C THR A 265 6.04 -9.50 -43.99
N SER A 266 5.72 -8.96 -45.19
CA SER A 266 4.35 -8.82 -45.69
C SER A 266 3.61 -10.16 -45.81
N ASP A 267 4.31 -11.30 -45.79
CA ASP A 267 3.69 -12.63 -45.84
C ASP A 267 3.17 -13.10 -44.47
N SER A 268 3.48 -12.36 -43.41
CA SER A 268 2.97 -12.61 -42.03
C SER A 268 1.51 -12.17 -41.86
N TYR A 269 0.91 -11.54 -42.87
CA TYR A 269 -0.46 -11.01 -42.87
C TYR A 269 -1.47 -11.91 -43.58
N ARG A 270 -1.20 -13.20 -43.79
CA ARG A 270 -2.13 -14.15 -44.37
C ARG A 270 -2.59 -15.24 -43.44
#